data_f7bd8e6369e9add6647887a5072dfa94
#
_entry.id   f7bd8e6369e9add6647887a5072dfa94
#
_cell.length_a   1.000
_cell.length_b   1.000
_cell.length_c   1.000
_cell.angle_alpha   90.00
_cell.angle_beta   90.00
_cell.angle_gamma   90.00
#
_symmetry.space_group_name_H-M   'P 1'
#
loop_
_entity.id
_entity.type
_entity.pdbx_description
1 polymer ?
#
loop_
_entity_poly.entity_id
_entity_poly.type
_entity_poly.pdbx_seq_one_letter_code
_entity_poly.pdbx_strand_id
1 'polypeptide(L)'
;KSADEIKLMQRAADIAAEAHVLAMKKVKPGMNEGQVESLLEAYMRDQGASGVAYNSIIGGGDNATILHYVENNMPLKDGDLILIDAGAEYQGYASDITRTFPINGKFTKAQREVYDVVLDVQLQCIEFTKTGNTHLQRQEYSIELLTEGMKKLGLLKGKTKDLIKKKA
;
A
#
# COMPACT_ATOMS: atom_id res chain seq x y z
N LYS A 1 -2.73 -14.44 20.49
CA LYS A 1 -3.69 -13.33 20.67
C LYS A 1 -5.01 -13.87 21.16
N SER A 2 -5.65 -13.17 22.13
CA SER A 2 -7.01 -13.51 22.58
C SER A 2 -8.06 -13.12 21.52
N ALA A 3 -9.30 -13.58 21.69
CA ALA A 3 -10.40 -13.19 20.82
C ALA A 3 -10.69 -11.67 20.89
N ASP A 4 -10.49 -11.06 22.06
CA ASP A 4 -10.73 -9.63 22.23
C ASP A 4 -9.62 -8.78 21.60
N GLU A 5 -8.35 -9.20 21.71
CA GLU A 5 -7.24 -8.58 20.96
C GLU A 5 -7.49 -8.61 19.44
N ILE A 6 -7.98 -9.74 18.92
CA ILE A 6 -8.31 -9.87 17.49
C ILE A 6 -9.42 -8.89 17.07
N LYS A 7 -10.46 -8.71 17.93
CA LYS A 7 -11.52 -7.71 17.66
C LYS A 7 -10.99 -6.28 17.60
N LEU A 8 -10.07 -5.92 18.50
CA LEU A 8 -9.46 -4.58 18.51
C LEU A 8 -8.58 -4.37 17.27
N MET A 9 -7.77 -5.35 16.91
CA MET A 9 -6.97 -5.32 15.68
C MET A 9 -7.86 -5.23 14.43
N GLN A 10 -8.96 -5.98 14.39
CA GLN A 10 -9.91 -5.91 13.29
C GLN A 10 -10.53 -4.51 13.19
N ARG A 11 -10.96 -3.93 14.32
CA ARG A 11 -11.52 -2.57 14.30
C ARG A 11 -10.51 -1.52 13.82
N ALA A 12 -9.25 -1.60 14.25
CA ALA A 12 -8.19 -0.72 13.76
C ALA A 12 -8.02 -0.86 12.22
N ALA A 13 -8.02 -2.10 11.72
CA ALA A 13 -7.92 -2.37 10.29
C ALA A 13 -9.15 -1.88 9.50
N ASP A 14 -10.36 -2.05 10.03
CA ASP A 14 -11.59 -1.58 9.40
C ASP A 14 -11.61 -0.05 9.25
N ILE A 15 -11.25 0.68 10.32
CA ILE A 15 -11.16 2.15 10.30
C ILE A 15 -10.18 2.61 9.23
N ALA A 16 -8.98 2.02 9.16
CA ALA A 16 -7.99 2.39 8.16
C ALA A 16 -8.43 2.02 6.73
N ALA A 17 -9.05 0.85 6.53
CA ALA A 17 -9.56 0.44 5.24
C ALA A 17 -10.67 1.39 4.72
N GLU A 18 -11.59 1.79 5.59
CA GLU A 18 -12.65 2.76 5.27
C GLU A 18 -12.06 4.13 4.91
N ALA A 19 -11.03 4.59 5.63
CA ALA A 19 -10.31 5.82 5.31
C ALA A 19 -9.65 5.76 3.90
N HIS A 20 -9.02 4.63 3.54
CA HIS A 20 -8.47 4.43 2.20
C HIS A 20 -9.56 4.46 1.11
N VAL A 21 -10.71 3.82 1.36
CA VAL A 21 -11.86 3.87 0.42
C VAL A 21 -12.38 5.30 0.28
N LEU A 22 -12.41 6.07 1.36
CA LEU A 22 -12.76 7.50 1.31
C LEU A 22 -11.76 8.29 0.46
N ALA A 23 -10.45 8.08 0.66
CA ALA A 23 -9.41 8.71 -0.15
C ALA A 23 -9.57 8.37 -1.63
N MET A 24 -9.77 7.10 -1.99
CA MET A 24 -10.01 6.67 -3.38
C MET A 24 -11.19 7.40 -4.05
N LYS A 25 -12.21 7.77 -3.27
CA LYS A 25 -13.39 8.50 -3.76
C LYS A 25 -13.17 10.01 -3.85
N LYS A 26 -12.25 10.58 -3.06
CA LYS A 26 -12.09 12.03 -2.90
C LYS A 26 -10.86 12.60 -3.58
N VAL A 27 -9.80 11.81 -3.73
CA VAL A 27 -8.56 12.25 -4.37
C VAL A 27 -8.82 12.62 -5.83
N LYS A 28 -8.26 13.76 -6.24
CA LYS A 28 -8.35 14.27 -7.60
C LYS A 28 -7.14 15.16 -7.92
N PRO A 29 -6.82 15.37 -9.20
CA PRO A 29 -5.79 16.31 -9.61
C PRO A 29 -6.00 17.70 -9.02
N GLY A 30 -4.90 18.36 -8.64
CA GLY A 30 -4.90 19.68 -8.02
C GLY A 30 -5.04 19.70 -6.50
N MET A 31 -5.33 18.58 -5.86
CA MET A 31 -5.17 18.45 -4.41
C MET A 31 -3.68 18.45 -4.04
N ASN A 32 -3.39 18.69 -2.76
CA ASN A 32 -2.06 18.54 -2.15
C ASN A 32 -2.03 17.25 -1.31
N GLU A 33 -0.87 16.60 -1.22
CA GLU A 33 -0.66 15.38 -0.42
C GLU A 33 -1.14 15.57 1.04
N GLY A 34 -0.82 16.71 1.67
CA GLY A 34 -1.26 17.04 3.03
C GLY A 34 -2.78 17.21 3.18
N GLN A 35 -3.50 17.54 2.11
CA GLN A 35 -4.97 17.52 2.13
C GLN A 35 -5.51 16.10 2.19
N VAL A 36 -4.82 15.16 1.52
CA VAL A 36 -5.18 13.74 1.57
C VAL A 36 -4.86 13.16 2.94
N GLU A 37 -3.70 13.48 3.51
CA GLU A 37 -3.32 13.12 4.87
C GLU A 37 -4.37 13.59 5.88
N SER A 38 -4.71 14.88 5.85
CA SER A 38 -5.71 15.47 6.74
C SER A 38 -7.09 14.79 6.60
N LEU A 39 -7.48 14.43 5.36
CA LEU A 39 -8.74 13.71 5.10
C LEU A 39 -8.75 12.33 5.76
N LEU A 40 -7.67 11.57 5.62
CA LEU A 40 -7.54 10.24 6.21
C LEU A 40 -7.55 10.30 7.73
N GLU A 41 -6.73 11.16 8.31
CA GLU A 41 -6.58 11.27 9.76
C GLU A 41 -7.83 11.78 10.45
N ALA A 42 -8.51 12.77 9.86
CA ALA A 42 -9.79 13.26 10.36
C ALA A 42 -10.84 12.14 10.37
N TYR A 43 -10.92 11.35 9.28
CA TYR A 43 -11.83 10.22 9.21
C TYR A 43 -11.51 9.16 10.27
N MET A 44 -10.23 8.76 10.41
CA MET A 44 -9.83 7.76 11.40
C MET A 44 -10.21 8.19 12.82
N ARG A 45 -10.00 9.46 13.18
CA ARG A 45 -10.39 10.01 14.49
C ARG A 45 -11.91 10.04 14.68
N ASP A 46 -12.66 10.44 13.66
CA ASP A 46 -14.13 10.45 13.66
C ASP A 46 -14.71 9.05 13.91
N GLN A 47 -14.04 8.01 13.39
CA GLN A 47 -14.41 6.62 13.60
C GLN A 47 -13.93 6.04 14.94
N GLY A 48 -13.33 6.85 15.80
CA GLY A 48 -12.95 6.50 17.19
C GLY A 48 -11.51 6.01 17.35
N ALA A 49 -10.64 6.17 16.33
CA ALA A 49 -9.21 5.94 16.51
C ALA A 49 -8.61 6.95 17.48
N SER A 50 -7.67 6.54 18.34
CA SER A 50 -6.92 7.42 19.23
C SER A 50 -5.99 8.34 18.45
N GLY A 51 -5.55 7.90 17.28
CA GLY A 51 -4.65 8.61 16.37
C GLY A 51 -4.27 7.75 15.19
N VAL A 52 -3.22 8.18 14.50
CA VAL A 52 -2.55 7.37 13.48
C VAL A 52 -1.60 6.38 14.15
N ALA A 53 -1.42 5.21 13.55
CA ALA A 53 -0.52 4.17 14.05
C ALA A 53 0.96 4.54 13.83
N TYR A 54 1.23 5.34 12.80
CA TYR A 54 2.53 5.88 12.39
C TYR A 54 2.31 7.11 11.51
N ASN A 55 3.37 7.88 11.23
CA ASN A 55 3.27 9.03 10.34
C ASN A 55 2.81 8.57 8.95
N SER A 56 1.69 9.10 8.50
CA SER A 56 1.11 8.74 7.21
C SER A 56 2.05 9.08 6.06
N ILE A 57 2.15 8.20 5.08
CA ILE A 57 2.92 8.37 3.86
C ILE A 57 1.93 8.63 2.73
N ILE A 58 1.99 9.81 2.13
CA ILE A 58 1.12 10.21 1.01
C ILE A 58 2.01 10.70 -0.13
N GLY A 59 2.38 9.81 -1.04
CA GLY A 59 3.27 10.14 -2.15
C GLY A 59 2.57 10.15 -3.50
N GLY A 60 2.55 11.30 -4.19
CA GLY A 60 2.08 11.46 -5.56
C GLY A 60 3.23 11.39 -6.58
N GLY A 61 3.05 10.67 -7.70
CA GLY A 61 4.06 10.56 -8.76
C GLY A 61 5.40 10.03 -8.24
N ASP A 62 6.49 10.77 -8.45
CA ASP A 62 7.85 10.37 -8.05
C ASP A 62 8.00 10.20 -6.53
N ASN A 63 7.25 10.96 -5.72
CA ASN A 63 7.28 10.84 -4.26
C ASN A 63 6.83 9.45 -3.78
N ALA A 64 5.96 8.77 -4.55
CA ALA A 64 5.54 7.39 -4.26
C ALA A 64 6.69 6.36 -4.34
N THR A 65 7.84 6.74 -4.89
CA THR A 65 9.04 5.88 -4.97
C THR A 65 10.02 6.10 -3.82
N ILE A 66 9.77 7.10 -2.96
CA ILE A 66 10.63 7.41 -1.81
C ILE A 66 10.11 6.62 -0.61
N LEU A 67 10.98 5.73 -0.10
CA LEU A 67 10.63 4.93 1.08
C LEU A 67 10.46 5.83 2.31
N HIS A 68 9.37 5.64 3.04
CA HIS A 68 9.00 6.41 4.23
C HIS A 68 8.90 7.94 3.97
N TYR A 69 8.37 8.32 2.79
CA TYR A 69 8.10 9.70 2.46
C TYR A 69 7.00 10.28 3.37
N VAL A 70 7.33 11.27 4.18
CA VAL A 70 6.41 11.85 5.19
C VAL A 70 6.25 13.37 5.08
N GLU A 71 6.87 14.02 4.10
CA GLU A 71 6.74 15.44 3.87
C GLU A 71 5.34 15.85 3.45
N ASN A 72 4.66 15.02 2.67
CA ASN A 72 3.25 15.14 2.27
C ASN A 72 2.84 16.56 1.84
N ASN A 73 3.67 17.26 1.08
CA ASN A 73 3.48 18.69 0.83
C ASN A 73 3.37 19.08 -0.65
N MET A 74 3.42 18.12 -1.57
CA MET A 74 3.44 18.36 -3.01
C MET A 74 2.04 18.26 -3.64
N PRO A 75 1.81 19.01 -4.76
CA PRO A 75 0.55 18.91 -5.49
C PRO A 75 0.42 17.58 -6.25
N LEU A 76 -0.77 17.02 -6.24
CA LEU A 76 -1.13 15.83 -7.00
C LEU A 76 -1.45 16.18 -8.46
N LYS A 77 -0.78 15.52 -9.41
CA LYS A 77 -0.89 15.80 -10.84
C LYS A 77 -1.81 14.81 -11.55
N ASP A 78 -2.47 15.28 -12.61
CA ASP A 78 -3.24 14.41 -13.49
C ASP A 78 -2.35 13.38 -14.21
N GLY A 79 -2.82 12.14 -14.27
CA GLY A 79 -2.07 11.04 -14.89
C GLY A 79 -1.08 10.32 -13.98
N ASP A 80 -0.75 10.87 -12.81
CA ASP A 80 0.11 10.23 -11.82
C ASP A 80 -0.65 9.20 -10.97
N LEU A 81 0.10 8.30 -10.34
CA LEU A 81 -0.37 7.44 -9.24
C LEU A 81 -0.13 8.14 -7.91
N ILE A 82 -0.97 7.82 -6.93
CA ILE A 82 -0.74 8.14 -5.53
C ILE A 82 -0.56 6.84 -4.75
N LEU A 83 0.45 6.78 -3.89
CA LEU A 83 0.64 5.76 -2.88
C LEU A 83 0.23 6.35 -1.53
N ILE A 84 -0.63 5.65 -0.82
CA ILE A 84 -1.03 5.96 0.54
C ILE A 84 -0.65 4.78 1.43
N ASP A 85 0.15 5.05 2.44
CA ASP A 85 0.51 4.11 3.49
C ASP A 85 0.16 4.74 4.83
N ALA A 86 -0.94 4.29 5.41
CA ALA A 86 -1.53 4.87 6.61
C ALA A 86 -2.26 3.83 7.44
N GLY A 87 -2.19 3.96 8.75
CA GLY A 87 -2.84 3.08 9.70
C GLY A 87 -3.50 3.83 10.84
N ALA A 88 -4.58 3.27 11.37
CA ALA A 88 -5.25 3.75 12.57
C ALA A 88 -4.74 3.03 13.80
N GLU A 89 -4.61 3.75 14.92
CA GLU A 89 -4.42 3.17 16.24
C GLU A 89 -5.78 3.17 16.96
N TYR A 90 -6.21 2.00 17.42
CA TYR A 90 -7.45 1.83 18.16
C TYR A 90 -7.21 1.03 19.43
N GLN A 91 -7.38 1.68 20.60
CA GLN A 91 -7.20 1.09 21.94
C GLN A 91 -5.88 0.31 22.10
N GLY A 92 -4.77 0.88 21.62
CA GLY A 92 -3.44 0.29 21.73
C GLY A 92 -3.08 -0.71 20.62
N TYR A 93 -3.96 -0.92 19.63
CA TYR A 93 -3.71 -1.80 18.49
C TYR A 93 -3.60 -0.99 17.20
N ALA A 94 -2.52 -1.23 16.46
CA ALA A 94 -2.22 -0.56 15.20
C ALA A 94 -2.70 -1.38 14.00
N SER A 95 -3.18 -0.69 12.97
CA SER A 95 -3.31 -1.22 11.61
C SER A 95 -2.24 -0.63 10.70
N ASP A 96 -2.02 -1.26 9.55
CA ASP A 96 -1.00 -0.90 8.58
C ASP A 96 -1.49 -1.28 7.18
N ILE A 97 -1.81 -0.29 6.35
CA ILE A 97 -2.40 -0.51 5.03
C ILE A 97 -1.74 0.40 4.00
N THR A 98 -1.14 -0.20 2.96
CA THR A 98 -0.67 0.54 1.78
C THR A 98 -1.58 0.28 0.58
N ARG A 99 -1.98 1.34 -0.14
CA ARG A 99 -2.70 1.26 -1.40
C ARG A 99 -2.16 2.27 -2.41
N THR A 100 -2.10 1.84 -3.67
CA THR A 100 -1.69 2.69 -4.81
C THR A 100 -2.82 2.73 -5.83
N PHE A 101 -3.18 3.93 -6.30
CA PHE A 101 -4.22 4.11 -7.29
C PHE A 101 -4.00 5.39 -8.13
N PRO A 102 -4.61 5.52 -9.32
CA PRO A 102 -4.45 6.72 -10.13
C PRO A 102 -5.20 7.92 -9.55
N ILE A 103 -4.52 9.08 -9.49
CA ILE A 103 -5.06 10.33 -8.94
C ILE A 103 -6.34 10.77 -9.68
N ASN A 104 -6.42 10.52 -10.96
CA ASN A 104 -7.59 10.84 -11.80
C ASN A 104 -8.61 9.68 -11.93
N GLY A 105 -8.42 8.59 -11.17
CA GLY A 105 -9.30 7.41 -11.20
C GLY A 105 -9.13 6.50 -12.42
N LYS A 106 -8.15 6.74 -13.32
CA LYS A 106 -7.94 5.96 -14.54
C LYS A 106 -6.48 5.53 -14.68
N PHE A 107 -6.24 4.24 -14.69
CA PHE A 107 -4.93 3.70 -15.03
C PHE A 107 -4.60 3.91 -16.51
N THR A 108 -3.38 4.33 -16.80
CA THR A 108 -2.82 4.11 -18.14
C THR A 108 -2.57 2.60 -18.35
N LYS A 109 -2.36 2.18 -19.60
CA LYS A 109 -2.06 0.76 -19.89
C LYS A 109 -0.85 0.26 -19.11
N ALA A 110 0.26 1.02 -19.13
CA ALA A 110 1.49 0.64 -18.45
C ALA A 110 1.33 0.58 -16.93
N GLN A 111 0.65 1.55 -16.33
CA GLN A 111 0.34 1.53 -14.90
C GLN A 111 -0.49 0.31 -14.51
N ARG A 112 -1.52 -0.01 -15.31
CA ARG A 112 -2.39 -1.15 -15.07
C ARG A 112 -1.66 -2.49 -15.15
N GLU A 113 -0.80 -2.65 -16.15
CA GLU A 113 0.00 -3.87 -16.33
C GLU A 113 0.91 -4.13 -15.11
N VAL A 114 1.60 -3.10 -14.61
CA VAL A 114 2.44 -3.21 -13.40
C VAL A 114 1.58 -3.44 -12.15
N TYR A 115 0.50 -2.69 -12.00
CA TYR A 115 -0.42 -2.83 -10.87
C TYR A 115 -0.98 -4.25 -10.75
N ASP A 116 -1.41 -4.85 -11.86
CA ASP A 116 -1.98 -6.20 -11.86
C ASP A 116 -0.94 -7.26 -11.45
N VAL A 117 0.33 -7.10 -11.84
CA VAL A 117 1.42 -7.97 -11.36
C VAL A 117 1.58 -7.86 -9.84
N VAL A 118 1.65 -6.64 -9.31
CA VAL A 118 1.84 -6.41 -7.86
C VAL A 118 0.65 -6.93 -7.06
N LEU A 119 -0.58 -6.70 -7.56
CA LEU A 119 -1.80 -7.19 -6.91
C LEU A 119 -1.85 -8.72 -6.87
N ASP A 120 -1.53 -9.39 -7.99
CA ASP A 120 -1.50 -10.86 -8.04
C ASP A 120 -0.48 -11.44 -7.05
N VAL A 121 0.72 -10.84 -6.99
CA VAL A 121 1.75 -11.24 -6.01
C VAL A 121 1.28 -11.02 -4.57
N GLN A 122 0.63 -9.90 -4.28
CA GLN A 122 0.08 -9.61 -2.95
C GLN A 122 -0.94 -10.69 -2.53
N LEU A 123 -1.89 -11.01 -3.40
CA LEU A 123 -2.92 -12.01 -3.11
C LEU A 123 -2.31 -13.39 -2.86
N GLN A 124 -1.35 -13.82 -3.68
CA GLN A 124 -0.64 -15.07 -3.48
C GLN A 124 0.16 -15.08 -2.17
N CYS A 125 0.80 -13.97 -1.79
CA CYS A 125 1.52 -13.85 -0.53
C CYS A 125 0.59 -13.89 0.70
N ILE A 126 -0.62 -13.33 0.59
CA ILE A 126 -1.65 -13.43 1.63
C ILE A 126 -2.06 -14.89 1.84
N GLU A 127 -2.35 -15.62 0.75
CA GLU A 127 -2.68 -17.05 0.83
C GLU A 127 -1.53 -17.91 1.37
N PHE A 128 -0.29 -17.52 1.05
CA PHE A 128 0.91 -18.19 1.56
C PHE A 128 1.11 -17.96 3.06
N THR A 129 0.57 -16.87 3.62
CA THR A 129 0.74 -16.48 5.03
C THR A 129 -0.19 -17.30 5.93
N LYS A 130 0.28 -18.49 6.34
CA LYS A 130 -0.44 -19.43 7.20
C LYS A 130 0.51 -20.15 8.15
N THR A 131 -0.04 -20.81 9.15
CA THR A 131 0.72 -21.61 10.11
C THR A 131 1.65 -22.61 9.40
N GLY A 132 2.90 -22.64 9.81
CA GLY A 132 3.97 -23.46 9.21
C GLY A 132 4.88 -22.71 8.24
N ASN A 133 4.44 -21.59 7.68
CA ASN A 133 5.26 -20.75 6.81
C ASN A 133 5.92 -19.62 7.60
N THR A 134 7.19 -19.34 7.32
CA THR A 134 7.96 -18.28 7.94
C THR A 134 7.87 -16.97 7.14
N HIS A 135 8.19 -15.85 7.81
CA HIS A 135 8.31 -14.55 7.14
C HIS A 135 9.37 -14.57 6.02
N LEU A 136 10.50 -15.25 6.25
CA LEU A 136 11.57 -15.36 5.24
C LEU A 136 11.09 -16.10 3.99
N GLN A 137 10.40 -17.23 4.16
CA GLN A 137 9.85 -18.00 3.03
C GLN A 137 8.83 -17.16 2.23
N ARG A 138 7.98 -16.38 2.90
CA ARG A 138 7.07 -15.47 2.22
C ARG A 138 7.82 -14.40 1.43
N GLN A 139 8.91 -13.84 1.99
CA GLN A 139 9.74 -12.85 1.32
C GLN A 139 10.40 -13.44 0.06
N GLU A 140 11.00 -14.62 0.17
CA GLU A 140 11.59 -15.32 -0.96
C GLU A 140 10.56 -15.62 -2.05
N TYR A 141 9.37 -16.06 -1.67
CA TYR A 141 8.25 -16.31 -2.57
C TYR A 141 7.80 -15.04 -3.30
N SER A 142 7.68 -13.91 -2.59
CA SER A 142 7.32 -12.64 -3.22
C SER A 142 8.36 -12.16 -4.22
N ILE A 143 9.65 -12.32 -3.93
CA ILE A 143 10.74 -11.96 -4.82
C ILE A 143 10.69 -12.80 -6.11
N GLU A 144 10.43 -14.11 -6.00
CA GLU A 144 10.30 -14.98 -7.16
C GLU A 144 9.13 -14.56 -8.06
N LEU A 145 7.96 -14.35 -7.48
CA LEU A 145 6.75 -13.93 -8.21
C LEU A 145 6.91 -12.56 -8.88
N LEU A 146 7.47 -11.56 -8.17
CA LEU A 146 7.75 -10.24 -8.73
C LEU A 146 8.76 -10.33 -9.88
N THR A 147 9.83 -11.11 -9.72
CA THR A 147 10.83 -11.31 -10.78
C THR A 147 10.20 -11.90 -12.04
N GLU A 148 9.34 -12.91 -11.91
CA GLU A 148 8.62 -13.49 -13.05
C GLU A 148 7.63 -12.48 -13.67
N GLY A 149 6.91 -11.72 -12.86
CA GLY A 149 6.02 -10.67 -13.32
C GLY A 149 6.76 -9.60 -14.13
N MET A 150 7.88 -9.09 -13.61
CA MET A 150 8.71 -8.10 -14.31
C MET A 150 9.31 -8.64 -15.62
N LYS A 151 9.65 -9.93 -15.68
CA LYS A 151 10.07 -10.59 -16.93
C LYS A 151 8.94 -10.62 -17.95
N LYS A 152 7.71 -10.96 -17.53
CA LYS A 152 6.54 -10.96 -18.43
C LYS A 152 6.25 -9.58 -19.01
N LEU A 153 6.48 -8.52 -18.22
CA LEU A 153 6.37 -7.13 -18.65
C LEU A 153 7.57 -6.67 -19.53
N GLY A 154 8.61 -7.49 -19.69
CA GLY A 154 9.81 -7.12 -20.45
C GLY A 154 10.77 -6.19 -19.70
N LEU A 155 10.52 -5.91 -18.41
CA LEU A 155 11.37 -5.06 -17.56
C LEU A 155 12.66 -5.77 -17.15
N LEU A 156 12.64 -7.10 -17.04
CA LEU A 156 13.82 -7.92 -16.74
C LEU A 156 14.04 -8.97 -17.83
N LYS A 157 15.32 -9.27 -18.10
CA LYS A 157 15.74 -10.30 -19.08
C LYS A 157 16.74 -11.25 -18.44
N GLY A 158 16.50 -12.55 -18.54
CA GLY A 158 17.39 -13.58 -18.02
C GLY A 158 16.67 -14.72 -17.31
N LYS A 159 17.44 -15.62 -16.72
CA LYS A 159 16.89 -16.70 -15.88
C LYS A 159 16.53 -16.15 -14.51
N THR A 160 15.37 -16.45 -13.99
CA THR A 160 14.85 -15.95 -12.70
C THR A 160 15.82 -16.18 -11.56
N LYS A 161 16.39 -17.37 -11.43
CA LYS A 161 17.37 -17.69 -10.39
C LYS A 161 18.61 -16.80 -10.44
N ASP A 162 19.08 -16.45 -11.64
CA ASP A 162 20.26 -15.60 -11.81
C ASP A 162 19.93 -14.13 -11.47
N LEU A 163 18.75 -13.67 -11.83
CA LEU A 163 18.25 -12.32 -11.50
C LEU A 163 18.10 -12.15 -9.98
N ILE A 164 17.44 -13.09 -9.31
CA ILE A 164 17.29 -13.08 -7.84
C ILE A 164 18.64 -13.06 -7.15
N LYS A 165 19.59 -13.92 -7.59
CA LYS A 165 20.93 -13.97 -7.03
C LYS A 165 21.71 -12.66 -7.19
N LYS A 166 21.48 -11.92 -8.27
CA LYS A 166 22.11 -10.62 -8.55
C LYS A 166 21.41 -9.45 -7.86
N LYS A 167 20.29 -9.68 -7.19
CA LYS A 167 19.42 -8.65 -6.63
C LYS A 167 18.99 -7.61 -7.70
N ALA A 168 18.72 -8.09 -8.92
CA ALA A 168 18.29 -7.26 -10.03
C ALA A 168 16.84 -6.83 -9.85
#